data_6d748c40674d625e15442b3748f8224a
#
_entry.id   6d748c40674d625e15442b3748f8224a
#
_cell.length_a   1.000
_cell.length_b   1.000
_cell.length_c   1.000
_cell.angle_alpha   90.00
_cell.angle_beta   90.00
_cell.angle_gamma   90.00
#
_symmetry.space_group_name_H-M   'P 1'
#
loop_
_entity.id
_entity.type
_entity.pdbx_description
1 polymer ?
#
loop_
_entity_poly.entity_id
_entity_poly.type
_entity_poly.pdbx_seq_one_letter_code
_entity_poly.pdbx_strand_id
1 'polypeptide(L)'
;MSAGSEHQTAMRPKGHRFGWQRAWPLWILAAFFGIIFTANGVLVYLANTSWTGLTTEEAYEKGRTYNKQLARNDVQRALGWTVTLQAEPQTTAGPHRIRLNLVVTDKTGQPLTGAGVQALLVRPTHEGYDREISLTEGRTGTYVAFVDLPLPGQWEVRALVSSAGRDFRLVERISVD
;
A
#
# COMPACT_ATOMS: atom_id res chain seq x y z
N MET A 1 -58.79 36.64 -83.16
CA MET A 1 -57.39 36.70 -82.68
C MET A 1 -57.52 36.70 -81.16
N SER A 2 -57.37 35.54 -80.56
CA SER A 2 -57.60 35.32 -79.15
C SER A 2 -56.22 34.97 -78.51
N ALA A 3 -55.76 35.78 -77.56
CA ALA A 3 -54.61 35.52 -76.81
C ALA A 3 -54.97 34.77 -75.54
N GLY A 4 -54.50 33.54 -75.45
CA GLY A 4 -54.61 32.73 -74.21
C GLY A 4 -53.65 33.16 -73.17
N SER A 5 -54.14 33.45 -71.97
CA SER A 5 -53.35 33.72 -70.78
C SER A 5 -53.14 32.37 -70.07
N GLU A 6 -51.85 31.92 -70.07
CA GLU A 6 -51.40 30.78 -69.23
C GLU A 6 -51.25 31.21 -67.76
N HIS A 7 -52.08 30.67 -66.92
CA HIS A 7 -51.88 30.77 -65.49
C HIS A 7 -50.78 29.78 -65.04
N GLN A 8 -49.59 30.28 -64.78
CA GLN A 8 -48.55 29.52 -64.08
C GLN A 8 -48.88 29.46 -62.56
N THR A 9 -49.29 28.31 -62.15
CA THR A 9 -49.50 27.99 -60.72
C THR A 9 -48.13 27.73 -60.11
N ALA A 10 -47.62 28.72 -59.38
CA ALA A 10 -46.39 28.57 -58.63
C ALA A 10 -46.60 27.59 -57.45
N MET A 11 -45.96 26.42 -57.49
CA MET A 11 -45.86 25.49 -56.38
C MET A 11 -45.02 26.09 -55.27
N ARG A 12 -45.65 26.47 -54.15
CA ARG A 12 -44.94 26.83 -52.90
C ARG A 12 -44.35 25.57 -52.27
N PRO A 13 -43.06 25.52 -51.95
CA PRO A 13 -42.49 24.41 -51.23
C PRO A 13 -43.05 24.39 -49.78
N LYS A 14 -43.66 23.29 -49.37
CA LYS A 14 -44.03 23.04 -48.00
C LYS A 14 -42.77 22.90 -47.15
N GLY A 15 -42.44 23.98 -46.43
CA GLY A 15 -41.42 23.91 -45.42
C GLY A 15 -41.79 22.89 -44.32
N HIS A 16 -41.04 21.80 -44.26
CA HIS A 16 -41.13 20.86 -43.13
C HIS A 16 -40.64 21.59 -41.89
N ARG A 17 -41.56 22.19 -41.13
CA ARG A 17 -41.31 22.59 -39.76
C ARG A 17 -41.11 21.29 -38.96
N PHE A 18 -39.86 20.91 -38.81
CA PHE A 18 -39.44 19.81 -37.91
C PHE A 18 -39.92 20.20 -36.51
N GLY A 19 -41.05 19.62 -36.09
CA GLY A 19 -41.73 20.03 -34.87
C GLY A 19 -40.93 19.65 -33.64
N TRP A 20 -40.35 20.62 -32.98
CA TRP A 20 -39.71 20.52 -31.68
C TRP A 20 -40.60 19.85 -30.62
N GLN A 21 -41.93 19.87 -30.83
CA GLN A 21 -42.93 19.23 -29.96
C GLN A 21 -42.90 17.69 -29.97
N ARG A 22 -42.22 17.05 -30.92
CA ARG A 22 -42.05 15.59 -30.97
C ARG A 22 -40.73 15.10 -30.35
N ALA A 23 -39.84 16.00 -29.93
CA ALA A 23 -38.52 15.66 -29.40
C ALA A 23 -38.51 15.52 -27.86
N TRP A 24 -39.65 15.76 -27.17
CA TRP A 24 -39.72 15.64 -25.70
C TRP A 24 -39.28 14.28 -25.15
N PRO A 25 -39.56 13.12 -25.81
CA PRO A 25 -39.07 11.86 -25.29
C PRO A 25 -37.53 11.74 -25.37
N LEU A 26 -36.92 12.37 -26.41
CA LEU A 26 -35.48 12.41 -26.56
C LEU A 26 -34.80 13.24 -25.44
N TRP A 27 -35.47 14.32 -25.02
CA TRP A 27 -34.94 15.14 -23.89
C TRP A 27 -35.06 14.39 -22.56
N ILE A 28 -36.14 13.64 -22.34
CA ILE A 28 -36.25 12.77 -21.16
C ILE A 28 -35.17 11.69 -21.17
N LEU A 29 -34.95 11.06 -22.32
CA LEU A 29 -33.91 10.05 -22.47
C LEU A 29 -32.52 10.65 -22.23
N ALA A 30 -32.25 11.82 -22.81
CA ALA A 30 -30.99 12.54 -22.59
C ALA A 30 -30.79 12.94 -21.12
N ALA A 31 -31.85 13.41 -20.45
CA ALA A 31 -31.80 13.72 -19.03
C ALA A 31 -31.55 12.48 -18.17
N PHE A 32 -32.18 11.37 -18.47
CA PHE A 32 -32.01 10.09 -17.80
C PHE A 32 -30.57 9.59 -17.89
N PHE A 33 -30.02 9.56 -19.11
CA PHE A 33 -28.62 9.18 -19.27
C PHE A 33 -27.65 10.19 -18.66
N GLY A 34 -27.97 11.49 -18.72
CA GLY A 34 -27.17 12.54 -18.07
C GLY A 34 -27.05 12.32 -16.56
N ILE A 35 -28.15 11.95 -15.90
CA ILE A 35 -28.14 11.62 -14.47
C ILE A 35 -27.26 10.38 -14.20
N ILE A 36 -27.44 9.34 -15.00
CA ILE A 36 -26.64 8.10 -14.84
C ILE A 36 -25.15 8.37 -15.04
N PHE A 37 -24.77 9.09 -16.10
CA PHE A 37 -23.36 9.41 -16.35
C PHE A 37 -22.77 10.32 -15.27
N THR A 38 -23.56 11.27 -14.77
CA THR A 38 -23.11 12.13 -13.67
C THR A 38 -22.89 11.32 -12.40
N ALA A 39 -23.83 10.46 -12.02
CA ALA A 39 -23.70 9.61 -10.84
C ALA A 39 -22.48 8.67 -10.94
N ASN A 40 -22.30 8.03 -12.10
CA ASN A 40 -21.12 7.16 -12.31
C ASN A 40 -19.82 7.97 -12.35
N GLY A 41 -19.82 9.17 -12.93
CA GLY A 41 -18.65 10.06 -12.91
C GLY A 41 -18.24 10.46 -11.49
N VAL A 42 -19.21 10.78 -10.63
CA VAL A 42 -18.98 11.05 -9.21
C VAL A 42 -18.41 9.83 -8.50
N LEU A 43 -18.95 8.64 -8.75
CA LEU A 43 -18.44 7.39 -8.16
C LEU A 43 -16.99 7.12 -8.60
N VAL A 44 -16.67 7.29 -9.88
CA VAL A 44 -15.30 7.13 -10.39
C VAL A 44 -14.37 8.18 -9.79
N TYR A 45 -14.82 9.42 -9.66
CA TYR A 45 -14.04 10.48 -9.01
C TYR A 45 -13.75 10.14 -7.55
N LEU A 46 -14.77 9.75 -6.78
CA LEU A 46 -14.61 9.34 -5.38
C LEU A 46 -13.72 8.10 -5.26
N ALA A 47 -13.88 7.12 -6.14
CA ALA A 47 -13.03 5.93 -6.15
C ALA A 47 -11.57 6.28 -6.39
N ASN A 48 -11.27 7.19 -7.33
CA ASN A 48 -9.89 7.61 -7.59
C ASN A 48 -9.30 8.48 -6.47
N THR A 49 -10.10 9.35 -5.86
CA THR A 49 -9.61 10.21 -4.75
C THR A 49 -9.48 9.48 -3.43
N SER A 50 -10.30 8.44 -3.20
CA SER A 50 -10.20 7.56 -2.03
C SER A 50 -9.26 6.37 -2.23
N TRP A 51 -8.67 6.24 -3.43
CA TRP A 51 -7.73 5.19 -3.73
C TRP A 51 -6.43 5.43 -2.97
N THR A 52 -6.25 4.74 -1.87
CA THR A 52 -5.01 4.74 -1.06
C THR A 52 -3.87 3.94 -1.70
N GLY A 53 -3.91 3.70 -2.99
CA GLY A 53 -2.94 2.87 -3.70
C GLY A 53 -3.28 1.37 -3.61
N LEU A 54 -2.82 0.63 -4.60
CA LEU A 54 -2.81 -0.83 -4.54
C LEU A 54 -1.78 -1.25 -3.49
N THR A 55 -2.22 -1.75 -2.35
CA THR A 55 -1.35 -2.48 -1.40
C THR A 55 -0.72 -3.72 -2.06
N THR A 56 -1.05 -4.00 -3.30
CA THR A 56 -0.52 -5.11 -4.06
C THR A 56 -0.53 -4.82 -5.57
N GLU A 57 0.41 -4.02 -6.05
CA GLU A 57 0.74 -4.00 -7.49
C GLU A 57 1.30 -5.34 -7.99
N GLU A 58 1.46 -6.30 -7.10
CA GLU A 58 2.27 -7.49 -7.32
C GLU A 58 1.56 -8.81 -7.03
N ALA A 59 0.26 -8.97 -7.31
CA ALA A 59 -0.34 -10.31 -7.19
C ALA A 59 0.39 -11.35 -8.09
N TYR A 60 0.88 -10.90 -9.25
CA TYR A 60 1.69 -11.73 -10.16
C TYR A 60 3.15 -11.85 -9.68
N GLU A 61 3.74 -10.79 -9.14
CA GLU A 61 5.07 -10.80 -8.53
C GLU A 61 5.10 -11.66 -7.25
N LYS A 62 4.01 -11.72 -6.48
CA LYS A 62 3.94 -12.60 -5.30
C LYS A 62 4.14 -14.07 -5.64
N GLY A 63 3.60 -14.55 -6.76
CA GLY A 63 3.82 -15.93 -7.21
C GLY A 63 5.29 -16.21 -7.56
N ARG A 64 5.97 -15.27 -8.21
CA ARG A 64 7.41 -15.38 -8.53
C ARG A 64 8.28 -15.20 -7.29
N THR A 65 7.85 -14.36 -6.36
CA THR A 65 8.58 -14.06 -5.13
C THR A 65 8.46 -15.19 -4.11
N TYR A 66 7.39 -15.99 -4.16
CA TYR A 66 7.19 -17.13 -3.25
C TYR A 66 8.33 -18.13 -3.31
N ASN A 67 8.77 -18.54 -4.51
CA ASN A 67 9.90 -19.45 -4.67
C ASN A 67 11.22 -18.84 -4.19
N LYS A 68 11.39 -17.51 -4.38
CA LYS A 68 12.56 -16.79 -3.84
C LYS A 68 12.52 -16.70 -2.32
N GLN A 69 11.33 -16.56 -1.73
CA GLN A 69 11.16 -16.58 -0.27
C GLN A 69 11.44 -17.95 0.32
N LEU A 70 10.97 -19.02 -0.32
CA LEU A 70 11.29 -20.40 0.09
C LEU A 70 12.80 -20.64 0.06
N ALA A 71 13.47 -20.31 -1.04
CA ALA A 71 14.92 -20.46 -1.16
C ALA A 71 15.68 -19.64 -0.10
N ARG A 72 15.21 -18.42 0.22
CA ARG A 72 15.80 -17.59 1.30
C ARG A 72 15.57 -18.21 2.68
N ASN A 73 14.39 -18.76 2.93
CA ASN A 73 14.07 -19.44 4.18
C ASN A 73 14.93 -20.71 4.36
N ASP A 74 15.20 -21.44 3.28
CA ASP A 74 16.05 -22.61 3.34
C ASP A 74 17.52 -22.25 3.62
N VAL A 75 18.03 -21.18 2.99
CA VAL A 75 19.35 -20.62 3.30
C VAL A 75 19.42 -20.16 4.76
N GLN A 76 18.38 -19.50 5.24
CA GLN A 76 18.30 -19.00 6.61
C GLN A 76 18.24 -20.14 7.63
N ARG A 77 17.48 -21.22 7.34
CA ARG A 77 17.49 -22.43 8.16
C ARG A 77 18.84 -23.14 8.14
N ALA A 78 19.51 -23.15 6.99
CA ALA A 78 20.84 -23.76 6.87
C ALA A 78 21.92 -23.03 7.68
N LEU A 79 21.72 -21.72 7.99
CA LEU A 79 22.60 -20.97 8.92
C LEU A 79 22.53 -21.54 10.34
N GLY A 80 21.36 -22.04 10.73
CA GLY A 80 21.11 -22.55 12.08
C GLY A 80 21.21 -21.49 13.17
N TRP A 81 21.15 -20.18 12.80
CA TRP A 81 21.17 -19.12 13.79
C TRP A 81 19.81 -19.05 14.48
N THR A 82 19.85 -18.80 15.79
CA THR A 82 18.66 -18.48 16.59
C THR A 82 18.73 -17.01 16.96
N VAL A 83 17.69 -16.29 16.60
CA VAL A 83 17.57 -14.85 16.87
C VAL A 83 16.30 -14.64 17.67
N THR A 84 16.43 -14.04 18.85
CA THR A 84 15.30 -13.73 19.74
C THR A 84 15.25 -12.24 19.98
N LEU A 85 14.10 -11.62 19.71
CA LEU A 85 13.84 -10.21 19.95
C LEU A 85 13.03 -10.05 21.25
N GLN A 86 13.42 -9.10 22.07
CA GLN A 86 12.67 -8.65 23.23
C GLN A 86 12.53 -7.13 23.18
N ALA A 87 11.34 -6.63 23.38
CA ALA A 87 11.05 -5.20 23.46
C ALA A 87 10.59 -4.87 24.89
N GLU A 88 11.33 -4.00 25.55
CA GLU A 88 11.06 -3.60 26.93
C GLU A 88 10.66 -2.11 26.96
N PRO A 89 9.49 -1.76 27.49
CA PRO A 89 9.09 -0.37 27.67
C PRO A 89 10.06 0.34 28.65
N GLN A 90 10.43 1.57 28.31
CA GLN A 90 11.29 2.42 29.14
C GLN A 90 10.48 3.61 29.68
N THR A 91 9.59 3.33 30.63
CA THR A 91 8.63 4.31 31.20
C THR A 91 9.30 5.53 31.85
N THR A 92 10.55 5.40 32.30
CA THR A 92 11.29 6.50 32.95
C THR A 92 11.85 7.53 31.97
N ALA A 93 11.96 7.18 30.69
CA ALA A 93 12.64 8.00 29.67
C ALA A 93 11.69 8.65 28.65
N GLY A 94 10.37 8.47 28.79
CA GLY A 94 9.35 9.06 27.94
C GLY A 94 8.23 8.06 27.57
N PRO A 95 7.07 8.58 27.15
CA PRO A 95 6.01 7.72 26.62
C PRO A 95 6.51 7.03 25.34
N HIS A 96 6.21 5.77 25.17
CA HIS A 96 6.54 4.97 23.99
C HIS A 96 8.04 4.82 23.67
N ARG A 97 8.94 5.08 24.63
CA ARG A 97 10.33 4.70 24.49
C ARG A 97 10.50 3.23 24.81
N ILE A 98 11.10 2.49 23.89
CA ILE A 98 11.36 1.07 24.06
C ILE A 98 12.86 0.78 23.96
N ARG A 99 13.28 -0.24 24.69
CA ARG A 99 14.58 -0.87 24.51
C ARG A 99 14.38 -2.16 23.73
N LEU A 100 15.05 -2.27 22.62
CA LEU A 100 15.10 -3.51 21.84
C LEU A 100 16.36 -4.28 22.23
N ASN A 101 16.18 -5.52 22.62
CA ASN A 101 17.25 -6.48 22.91
C ASN A 101 17.15 -7.62 21.88
N LEU A 102 18.17 -7.80 21.08
CA LEU A 102 18.26 -8.88 20.13
C LEU A 102 19.39 -9.84 20.55
N VAL A 103 19.03 -11.06 20.90
CA VAL A 103 19.99 -12.12 21.25
C VAL A 103 20.21 -13.00 20.03
N VAL A 104 21.46 -13.16 19.62
CA VAL A 104 21.85 -13.95 18.45
C VAL A 104 22.78 -15.05 18.86
N THR A 105 22.42 -16.29 18.52
CA THR A 105 23.28 -17.47 18.73
C THR A 105 23.47 -18.22 17.41
N ASP A 106 24.60 -18.85 17.27
CA ASP A 106 24.91 -19.71 16.14
C ASP A 106 24.27 -21.11 16.28
N LYS A 107 24.49 -21.97 15.29
CA LYS A 107 23.99 -23.36 15.27
C LYS A 107 24.45 -24.24 16.45
N THR A 108 25.49 -23.82 17.16
CA THR A 108 26.02 -24.54 18.32
C THR A 108 25.53 -23.95 19.63
N GLY A 109 24.66 -22.94 19.56
CA GLY A 109 24.17 -22.18 20.72
C GLY A 109 25.17 -21.16 21.27
N GLN A 110 26.28 -20.93 20.58
CA GLN A 110 27.25 -19.94 21.00
C GLN A 110 26.81 -18.53 20.59
N PRO A 111 27.05 -17.52 21.43
CA PRO A 111 26.72 -16.14 21.11
C PRO A 111 27.44 -15.67 19.84
N LEU A 112 26.71 -15.10 18.89
CA LEU A 112 27.26 -14.53 17.67
C LEU A 112 27.68 -13.08 17.95
N THR A 113 28.99 -12.82 17.96
CA THR A 113 29.58 -11.51 18.24
C THR A 113 30.00 -10.79 16.98
N GLY A 114 30.08 -9.46 17.04
CA GLY A 114 30.57 -8.62 15.93
C GLY A 114 29.67 -8.63 14.70
N ALA A 115 28.39 -9.00 14.84
CA ALA A 115 27.42 -8.91 13.74
C ALA A 115 26.94 -7.46 13.56
N GLY A 116 26.70 -7.06 12.33
CA GLY A 116 25.96 -5.85 12.02
C GLY A 116 24.46 -6.12 12.18
N VAL A 117 23.80 -5.37 13.05
CA VAL A 117 22.37 -5.55 13.30
C VAL A 117 21.62 -4.25 13.00
N GLN A 118 20.67 -4.32 12.08
CA GLN A 118 19.77 -3.23 11.71
C GLN A 118 18.33 -3.66 11.93
N ALA A 119 17.48 -2.75 12.35
CA ALA A 119 16.06 -3.00 12.49
C ALA A 119 15.26 -1.86 11.89
N LEU A 120 14.20 -2.23 11.14
CA LEU A 120 13.19 -1.33 10.63
C LEU A 120 11.90 -1.58 11.42
N LEU A 121 11.43 -0.57 12.11
CA LEU A 121 10.15 -0.59 12.80
C LEU A 121 9.09 0.01 11.87
N VAL A 122 8.12 -0.79 11.51
CA VAL A 122 7.04 -0.43 10.58
C VAL A 122 5.71 -0.44 11.34
N ARG A 123 4.88 0.55 11.09
CA ARG A 123 3.51 0.55 11.59
C ARG A 123 2.53 0.05 10.51
N PRO A 124 1.95 -1.16 10.63
CA PRO A 124 1.14 -1.75 9.56
C PRO A 124 -0.13 -0.95 9.21
N THR A 125 -0.60 -0.10 10.13
CA THR A 125 -1.85 0.66 9.99
C THR A 125 -1.67 2.10 9.51
N HIS A 126 -0.44 2.61 9.43
CA HIS A 126 -0.16 4.01 9.05
C HIS A 126 1.19 4.10 8.35
N GLU A 127 1.22 4.67 7.17
CA GLU A 127 2.45 4.96 6.43
C GLU A 127 3.17 6.20 6.98
N GLY A 128 4.47 6.28 6.75
CA GLY A 128 5.28 7.47 7.08
C GLY A 128 5.83 7.52 8.51
N TYR A 129 5.58 6.51 9.33
CA TYR A 129 6.12 6.43 10.70
C TYR A 129 7.28 5.43 10.85
N ASP A 130 7.77 4.89 9.76
CA ASP A 130 8.84 3.90 9.75
C ASP A 130 10.12 4.47 10.38
N ARG A 131 10.77 3.66 11.21
CA ARG A 131 12.02 4.01 11.89
C ARG A 131 13.07 2.95 11.63
N GLU A 132 14.17 3.37 11.01
CA GLU A 132 15.35 2.53 10.85
C GLU A 132 16.34 2.84 11.95
N ILE A 133 16.83 1.79 12.59
CA ILE A 133 17.79 1.88 13.69
C ILE A 133 18.87 0.82 13.54
N SER A 134 20.09 1.14 14.04
CA SER A 134 21.17 0.17 14.19
C SER A 134 21.27 -0.24 15.65
N LEU A 135 21.40 -1.53 15.90
CA LEU A 135 21.62 -2.07 17.23
C LEU A 135 23.14 -2.23 17.46
N THR A 136 23.59 -1.84 18.63
CA THR A 136 24.97 -2.00 19.05
C THR A 136 25.13 -3.19 19.97
N GLU A 137 26.24 -3.89 19.87
CA GLU A 137 26.56 -5.00 20.76
C GLU A 137 26.81 -4.48 22.18
N GLY A 138 25.96 -4.84 23.14
CA GLY A 138 26.07 -4.48 24.54
C GLY A 138 26.76 -5.55 25.37
N ARG A 139 26.32 -6.80 25.22
CA ARG A 139 26.97 -7.99 25.81
C ARG A 139 27.21 -8.99 24.70
N THR A 140 28.07 -9.94 24.90
CA THR A 140 28.43 -10.99 23.96
C THR A 140 27.17 -11.61 23.33
N GLY A 141 27.01 -11.42 22.01
CA GLY A 141 25.84 -11.90 21.24
C GLY A 141 24.51 -11.22 21.55
N THR A 142 24.51 -10.11 22.30
CA THR A 142 23.30 -9.34 22.61
C THR A 142 23.44 -7.93 22.03
N TYR A 143 22.50 -7.57 21.16
CA TYR A 143 22.48 -6.27 20.47
C TYR A 143 21.33 -5.43 21.00
N VAL A 144 21.60 -4.17 21.31
CA VAL A 144 20.68 -3.28 22.00
C VAL A 144 20.51 -1.98 21.22
N ALA A 145 19.29 -1.50 21.16
CA ALA A 145 18.98 -0.13 20.74
C ALA A 145 17.84 0.45 21.57
N PHE A 146 17.82 1.78 21.65
CA PHE A 146 16.70 2.53 22.20
C PHE A 146 16.01 3.27 21.07
N VAL A 147 14.69 3.23 21.04
CA VAL A 147 13.89 3.90 20.04
C VAL A 147 12.71 4.60 20.67
N ASP A 148 12.48 5.84 20.26
CA ASP A 148 11.31 6.62 20.62
C ASP A 148 10.28 6.46 19.51
N LEU A 149 9.14 5.83 19.81
CA LEU A 149 8.06 5.62 18.86
C LEU A 149 7.04 6.76 19.00
N PRO A 150 6.57 7.32 17.88
CA PRO A 150 5.67 8.46 17.93
C PRO A 150 4.26 8.12 18.42
N LEU A 151 3.86 6.87 18.38
CA LEU A 151 2.50 6.43 18.65
C LEU A 151 2.49 5.07 19.37
N PRO A 152 1.54 4.85 20.32
CA PRO A 152 1.32 3.54 20.92
C PRO A 152 0.69 2.55 19.94
N GLY A 153 0.63 1.29 20.32
CA GLY A 153 -0.02 0.22 19.58
C GLY A 153 0.94 -0.78 18.98
N GLN A 154 0.49 -1.46 17.91
CA GLN A 154 1.24 -2.56 17.29
C GLN A 154 2.26 -2.07 16.28
N TRP A 155 3.48 -2.57 16.42
CA TRP A 155 4.59 -2.32 15.51
C TRP A 155 5.17 -3.65 15.02
N GLU A 156 5.62 -3.68 13.78
CA GLU A 156 6.35 -4.78 13.19
C GLU A 156 7.83 -4.43 13.13
N VAL A 157 8.66 -5.23 13.79
CA VAL A 157 10.12 -5.08 13.79
C VAL A 157 10.70 -6.05 12.77
N ARG A 158 11.35 -5.50 11.76
CA ARG A 158 12.08 -6.26 10.73
C ARG A 158 13.56 -6.11 11.01
N ALA A 159 14.17 -7.11 11.64
CA ALA A 159 15.57 -7.11 11.95
C ALA A 159 16.40 -7.83 10.88
N LEU A 160 17.54 -7.26 10.53
CA LEU A 160 18.56 -7.84 9.66
C LEU A 160 19.84 -8.01 10.47
N VAL A 161 20.29 -9.25 10.59
CA VAL A 161 21.56 -9.60 11.24
C VAL A 161 22.54 -10.05 10.16
N SER A 162 23.65 -9.34 10.01
CA SER A 162 24.68 -9.63 9.02
C SER A 162 25.98 -10.01 9.70
N SER A 163 26.52 -11.18 9.40
CA SER A 163 27.83 -11.64 9.93
C SER A 163 28.54 -12.53 8.91
N ALA A 164 29.81 -12.28 8.69
CA ALA A 164 30.67 -13.04 7.78
C ALA A 164 30.06 -13.21 6.37
N GLY A 165 29.43 -12.15 5.83
CA GLY A 165 28.81 -12.17 4.50
C GLY A 165 27.51 -13.00 4.41
N ARG A 166 26.92 -13.36 5.54
CA ARG A 166 25.65 -14.06 5.65
C ARG A 166 24.63 -13.19 6.38
N ASP A 167 23.37 -13.22 5.91
CA ASP A 167 22.28 -12.43 6.41
C ASP A 167 21.18 -13.31 6.98
N PHE A 168 20.68 -12.93 8.15
CA PHE A 168 19.51 -13.51 8.77
C PHE A 168 18.45 -12.42 8.96
N ARG A 169 17.20 -12.72 8.63
CA ARG A 169 16.07 -11.78 8.77
C ARG A 169 15.07 -12.33 9.77
N LEU A 170 14.69 -11.48 10.71
CA LEU A 170 13.62 -11.71 11.67
C LEU A 170 12.50 -10.70 11.42
N VAL A 171 11.26 -11.16 11.48
CA VAL A 171 10.09 -10.29 11.49
C VAL A 171 9.25 -10.67 12.69
N GLU A 172 9.04 -9.73 13.59
CA GLU A 172 8.31 -9.94 14.83
C GLU A 172 7.40 -8.74 15.15
N ARG A 173 6.25 -9.00 15.76
CA ARG A 173 5.32 -7.95 16.17
C ARG A 173 5.46 -7.68 17.65
N ILE A 174 5.52 -6.40 17.99
CA ILE A 174 5.56 -5.91 19.35
C ILE A 174 4.37 -5.00 19.61
N SER A 175 3.92 -4.95 20.85
CA SER A 175 2.93 -3.97 21.33
C SER A 175 3.61 -2.95 22.22
N VAL A 176 3.31 -1.68 21.98
CA VAL A 176 3.81 -0.54 22.77
C VAL A 176 2.61 0.19 23.34
N ASP A 177 2.55 0.28 24.66
CA ASP A 177 1.45 0.92 25.41
C ASP A 177 1.76 2.39 25.68
#